data_e1fd2b94a425e861673692723cfc6c31
#
_entry.id   e1fd2b94a425e861673692723cfc6c31
#
_cell.length_a   1.000
_cell.length_b   1.000
_cell.length_c   1.000
_cell.angle_alpha   90.00
_cell.angle_beta   90.00
_cell.angle_gamma   90.00
#
_symmetry.space_group_name_H-M   'P 1'
#
loop_
_entity.id
_entity.type
_entity.pdbx_description
1 polymer ?
#
loop_
_entity_poly.entity_id
_entity_poly.type
_entity_poly.pdbx_seq_one_letter_code
_entity_poly.pdbx_strand_id
1 'polypeptide(L)'
;MKMEKGKFIYEGKAKQLYETDDKDLVIVHYKDDATAGNGAKKGTIHNKGIMNNEITALIFNMLEEHGIKTHFVKKLNDRDQLCQRVKIFPLEVIVRNIIAGSMAKRLGIKEGTKINNTIFEICYKNDEYGDPLINDHHAVALGIATYDELKKIYEITAKIKIRFKYLLLFFVL
;
A
#
# COMPACT_ATOMS: atom_id res chain seq x y z
N MET A 1 14.83 -18.13 17.53
CA MET A 1 13.97 -19.14 16.84
C MET A 1 13.80 -18.74 15.40
N LYS A 2 13.99 -19.66 14.46
CA LYS A 2 13.73 -19.43 13.03
C LYS A 2 12.22 -19.51 12.86
N MET A 3 11.58 -18.41 12.49
CA MET A 3 10.15 -18.45 12.18
C MET A 3 9.95 -19.17 10.84
N GLU A 4 9.12 -20.20 10.82
CA GLU A 4 8.80 -21.00 9.63
C GLU A 4 7.41 -20.67 9.11
N LYS A 5 7.21 -20.84 7.79
CA LYS A 5 5.90 -20.66 7.16
C LYS A 5 4.97 -21.81 7.62
N GLY A 6 3.87 -21.42 8.24
CA GLY A 6 2.78 -22.32 8.57
C GLY A 6 1.82 -22.51 7.40
N LYS A 7 0.51 -22.62 7.71
CA LYS A 7 -0.54 -22.80 6.70
C LYS A 7 -0.63 -21.61 5.75
N PHE A 8 -0.80 -21.88 4.46
CA PHE A 8 -1.10 -20.87 3.45
C PHE A 8 -2.47 -20.21 3.73
N ILE A 9 -2.51 -18.86 3.67
CA ILE A 9 -3.72 -18.07 3.93
C ILE A 9 -4.29 -17.51 2.64
N TYR A 10 -3.46 -16.80 1.84
CA TYR A 10 -3.91 -16.00 0.72
C TYR A 10 -2.79 -15.73 -0.28
N GLU A 11 -3.16 -15.58 -1.55
CA GLU A 11 -2.26 -15.15 -2.62
C GLU A 11 -2.84 -13.97 -3.37
N GLY A 12 -2.04 -12.88 -3.44
CA GLY A 12 -2.29 -11.73 -4.29
C GLY A 12 -1.39 -11.70 -5.52
N LYS A 13 -1.45 -10.60 -6.27
CA LYS A 13 -0.66 -10.39 -7.51
C LYS A 13 0.85 -10.50 -7.28
N ALA A 14 1.37 -10.02 -6.15
CA ALA A 14 2.81 -9.95 -5.88
C ALA A 14 3.24 -10.62 -4.57
N LYS A 15 2.33 -11.13 -3.77
CA LYS A 15 2.59 -11.63 -2.42
C LYS A 15 1.77 -12.88 -2.12
N GLN A 16 2.32 -13.71 -1.22
CA GLN A 16 1.62 -14.81 -0.55
C GLN A 16 1.69 -14.61 0.95
N LEU A 17 0.64 -14.97 1.68
CA LEU A 17 0.56 -14.88 3.13
C LEU A 17 0.50 -16.27 3.75
N TYR A 18 1.25 -16.44 4.84
CA TYR A 18 1.31 -17.68 5.61
C TYR A 18 1.10 -17.41 7.09
N GLU A 19 0.46 -18.35 7.78
CA GLU A 19 0.38 -18.36 9.25
C GLU A 19 1.76 -18.54 9.85
N THR A 20 1.86 -18.21 11.14
CA THR A 20 2.99 -18.54 12.01
C THR A 20 2.47 -19.27 13.25
N ASP A 21 3.36 -19.70 14.13
CA ASP A 21 2.98 -20.27 15.45
C ASP A 21 2.29 -19.22 16.33
N ASP A 22 2.50 -17.94 16.08
CA ASP A 22 1.81 -16.81 16.73
C ASP A 22 0.64 -16.37 15.87
N LYS A 23 -0.59 -16.48 16.40
CA LYS A 23 -1.84 -16.11 15.70
C LYS A 23 -1.92 -14.62 15.30
N ASP A 24 -1.16 -13.75 15.98
CA ASP A 24 -1.15 -12.31 15.75
C ASP A 24 -0.09 -11.89 14.72
N LEU A 25 0.67 -12.86 14.20
CA LEU A 25 1.71 -12.65 13.19
C LEU A 25 1.44 -13.45 11.92
N VAL A 26 1.94 -12.92 10.80
CA VAL A 26 1.93 -13.57 9.49
C VAL A 26 3.27 -13.43 8.80
N ILE A 27 3.62 -14.38 7.94
CA ILE A 27 4.74 -14.24 7.00
C ILE A 27 4.21 -13.80 5.66
N VAL A 28 4.76 -12.71 5.15
CA VAL A 28 4.51 -12.19 3.80
C VAL A 28 5.67 -12.60 2.90
N HIS A 29 5.38 -13.42 1.90
CA HIS A 29 6.33 -13.85 0.87
C HIS A 29 6.17 -13.04 -0.40
N TYR A 30 7.25 -12.48 -0.91
CA TYR A 30 7.26 -11.65 -2.13
C TYR A 30 7.60 -12.48 -3.36
N LYS A 31 6.72 -12.41 -4.37
CA LYS A 31 6.81 -13.14 -5.64
C LYS A 31 7.50 -12.29 -6.72
N ASP A 32 8.02 -12.96 -7.74
CA ASP A 32 8.56 -12.31 -8.94
C ASP A 32 7.47 -11.99 -9.99
N ASP A 33 6.22 -12.35 -9.71
CA ASP A 33 5.11 -12.11 -10.61
C ASP A 33 4.89 -10.63 -10.88
N ALA A 34 4.66 -10.30 -12.13
CA ALA A 34 4.32 -8.96 -12.61
C ALA A 34 3.02 -9.02 -13.41
N THR A 35 2.14 -8.05 -13.18
CA THR A 35 0.89 -7.89 -13.94
C THR A 35 0.77 -6.48 -14.45
N ALA A 36 0.18 -6.31 -15.63
CA ALA A 36 -0.15 -5.02 -16.21
C ALA A 36 -1.54 -5.06 -16.84
N GLY A 37 -2.17 -3.88 -17.07
CA GLY A 37 -3.49 -3.78 -17.70
C GLY A 37 -4.57 -4.53 -16.90
N ASN A 38 -4.73 -4.25 -15.61
CA ASN A 38 -5.68 -4.92 -14.71
C ASN A 38 -5.55 -6.46 -14.69
N GLY A 39 -4.30 -6.96 -14.82
CA GLY A 39 -4.02 -8.39 -14.82
C GLY A 39 -4.15 -9.10 -16.18
N ALA A 40 -4.47 -8.38 -17.25
CA ALA A 40 -4.55 -8.92 -18.61
C ALA A 40 -3.19 -9.41 -19.13
N LYS A 41 -2.11 -8.75 -18.69
CA LYS A 41 -0.73 -9.18 -19.00
C LYS A 41 -0.09 -9.74 -17.75
N LYS A 42 0.44 -10.95 -17.84
CA LYS A 42 1.16 -11.63 -16.75
C LYS A 42 2.56 -11.98 -17.23
N GLY A 43 3.54 -11.87 -16.34
CA GLY A 43 4.92 -12.23 -16.59
C GLY A 43 5.69 -12.35 -15.29
N THR A 44 6.96 -12.73 -15.39
CA THR A 44 7.88 -12.85 -14.25
C THR A 44 9.05 -11.91 -14.50
N ILE A 45 9.40 -11.12 -13.47
CA ILE A 45 10.60 -10.26 -13.48
C ILE A 45 11.54 -10.81 -12.43
N HIS A 46 12.67 -11.33 -12.86
CA HIS A 46 13.67 -11.92 -11.97
C HIS A 46 14.09 -10.96 -10.85
N ASN A 47 14.12 -11.46 -9.62
CA ASN A 47 14.43 -10.72 -8.39
C ASN A 47 13.47 -9.58 -8.01
N LYS A 48 12.34 -9.40 -8.71
CA LYS A 48 11.33 -8.39 -8.32
C LYS A 48 10.85 -8.58 -6.88
N GLY A 49 10.63 -9.84 -6.45
CA GLY A 49 10.23 -10.16 -5.07
C GLY A 49 11.29 -9.75 -4.05
N ILE A 50 12.56 -10.00 -4.35
CA ILE A 50 13.69 -9.59 -3.49
C ILE A 50 13.72 -8.07 -3.35
N MET A 51 13.68 -7.35 -4.48
CA MET A 51 13.69 -5.89 -4.48
C MET A 51 12.49 -5.30 -3.74
N ASN A 52 11.30 -5.85 -3.96
CA ASN A 52 10.09 -5.41 -3.27
C ASN A 52 10.18 -5.62 -1.75
N ASN A 53 10.74 -6.74 -1.32
CA ASN A 53 10.99 -7.03 0.09
C ASN A 53 11.95 -6.02 0.72
N GLU A 54 13.08 -5.73 0.06
CA GLU A 54 14.07 -4.75 0.53
C GLU A 54 13.48 -3.34 0.63
N ILE A 55 12.86 -2.87 -0.45
CA ILE A 55 12.28 -1.52 -0.51
C ILE A 55 11.19 -1.37 0.56
N THR A 56 10.35 -2.40 0.73
CA THR A 56 9.27 -2.35 1.73
C THR A 56 9.84 -2.30 3.15
N ALA A 57 10.86 -3.12 3.46
CA ALA A 57 11.53 -3.10 4.76
C ALA A 57 12.17 -1.74 5.05
N LEU A 58 12.89 -1.17 4.07
CA LEU A 58 13.51 0.15 4.18
C LEU A 58 12.47 1.25 4.49
N ILE A 59 11.38 1.27 3.71
CA ILE A 59 10.33 2.28 3.86
C ILE A 59 9.61 2.13 5.21
N PHE A 60 9.24 0.93 5.63
CA PHE A 60 8.54 0.72 6.89
C PHE A 60 9.41 1.05 8.10
N ASN A 61 10.71 0.67 8.11
CA ASN A 61 11.63 1.09 9.15
C ASN A 61 11.72 2.63 9.24
N MET A 62 11.88 3.32 8.11
CA MET A 62 11.89 4.78 8.07
C MET A 62 10.58 5.39 8.64
N LEU A 63 9.42 4.82 8.34
CA LEU A 63 8.14 5.29 8.88
C LEU A 63 8.06 5.08 10.40
N GLU A 64 8.48 3.92 10.90
CA GLU A 64 8.53 3.61 12.33
C GLU A 64 9.48 4.56 13.10
N GLU A 65 10.67 4.85 12.57
CA GLU A 65 11.63 5.81 13.13
C GLU A 65 11.03 7.23 13.25
N HIS A 66 10.03 7.54 12.43
CA HIS A 66 9.30 8.81 12.47
C HIS A 66 7.96 8.74 13.22
N GLY A 67 7.74 7.67 14.01
CA GLY A 67 6.56 7.50 14.83
C GLY A 67 5.27 7.15 14.07
N ILE A 68 5.40 6.68 12.83
CA ILE A 68 4.27 6.19 12.03
C ILE A 68 4.27 4.67 12.13
N LYS A 69 3.35 4.13 12.94
CA LYS A 69 3.20 2.69 13.13
C LYS A 69 2.80 2.00 11.84
N THR A 70 3.43 0.86 11.56
CA THR A 70 3.13 -0.01 10.43
C THR A 70 2.80 -1.43 10.91
N HIS A 71 2.46 -2.32 10.00
CA HIS A 71 2.28 -3.74 10.32
C HIS A 71 3.60 -4.53 10.21
N PHE A 72 4.67 -3.92 9.75
CA PHE A 72 5.98 -4.53 9.59
C PHE A 72 6.61 -4.82 10.94
N VAL A 73 7.15 -6.04 11.13
CA VAL A 73 7.91 -6.41 12.33
C VAL A 73 9.39 -6.52 11.99
N LYS A 74 9.73 -7.33 11.00
CA LYS A 74 11.12 -7.47 10.52
C LYS A 74 11.20 -8.25 9.21
N LYS A 75 12.29 -8.04 8.48
CA LYS A 75 12.70 -8.89 7.36
C LYS A 75 13.24 -10.23 7.92
N LEU A 76 12.82 -11.35 7.34
CA LEU A 76 13.27 -12.69 7.73
C LEU A 76 14.39 -13.20 6.82
N ASN A 77 14.27 -12.96 5.52
CA ASN A 77 15.23 -13.32 4.47
C ASN A 77 14.98 -12.47 3.23
N ASP A 78 15.59 -12.83 2.10
CA ASP A 78 15.48 -12.05 0.86
C ASP A 78 14.05 -11.88 0.33
N ARG A 79 13.14 -12.80 0.64
CA ARG A 79 11.78 -12.80 0.10
C ARG A 79 10.69 -12.73 1.15
N ASP A 80 11.01 -12.92 2.44
CA ASP A 80 10.00 -13.05 3.50
C ASP A 80 10.14 -11.93 4.53
N GLN A 81 9.00 -11.41 4.94
CA GLN A 81 8.84 -10.48 6.06
C GLN A 81 7.91 -11.07 7.11
N LEU A 82 8.19 -10.79 8.37
CA LEU A 82 7.26 -10.97 9.47
C LEU A 82 6.44 -9.70 9.64
N CYS A 83 5.14 -9.84 9.66
CA CYS A 83 4.20 -8.73 9.81
C CYS A 83 3.16 -9.05 10.89
N GLN A 84 2.60 -8.02 11.50
CA GLN A 84 1.41 -8.15 12.33
C GLN A 84 0.22 -8.57 11.45
N ARG A 85 -0.62 -9.47 11.96
CA ARG A 85 -1.90 -9.82 11.35
C ARG A 85 -2.87 -8.67 11.59
N VAL A 86 -3.27 -8.00 10.53
CA VAL A 86 -4.17 -6.83 10.58
C VAL A 86 -5.42 -7.06 9.75
N LYS A 87 -6.51 -6.39 10.13
CA LYS A 87 -7.69 -6.25 9.27
C LYS A 87 -7.46 -5.06 8.35
N ILE A 88 -7.53 -5.28 7.05
CA ILE A 88 -7.34 -4.24 6.04
C ILE A 88 -8.69 -3.57 5.75
N PHE A 89 -8.70 -2.25 5.74
CA PHE A 89 -9.79 -1.51 5.09
C PHE A 89 -9.68 -1.73 3.58
N PRO A 90 -10.74 -2.15 2.88
CA PRO A 90 -10.71 -2.30 1.42
C PRO A 90 -10.75 -0.92 0.74
N LEU A 91 -9.79 -0.07 1.07
CA LEU A 91 -9.64 1.28 0.55
C LEU A 91 -8.24 1.48 -0.02
N GLU A 92 -8.15 2.05 -1.21
CA GLU A 92 -6.94 2.66 -1.73
C GLU A 92 -6.99 4.16 -1.44
N VAL A 93 -6.02 4.66 -0.66
CA VAL A 93 -5.95 6.07 -0.26
C VAL A 93 -4.90 6.76 -1.10
N ILE A 94 -5.29 7.78 -1.85
CA ILE A 94 -4.45 8.47 -2.82
C ILE A 94 -4.28 9.92 -2.39
N VAL A 95 -3.03 10.41 -2.42
CA VAL A 95 -2.71 11.82 -2.16
C VAL A 95 -2.06 12.42 -3.39
N ARG A 96 -2.59 13.57 -3.85
CA ARG A 96 -2.07 14.27 -5.02
C ARG A 96 -1.73 15.72 -4.70
N ASN A 97 -0.60 16.17 -5.25
CA ASN A 97 -0.16 17.59 -5.23
C ASN A 97 -0.13 18.18 -6.66
N ILE A 98 -0.30 17.32 -7.66
CA ILE A 98 -0.23 17.64 -9.09
C ILE A 98 -1.31 16.81 -9.77
N ILE A 99 -1.96 17.37 -10.77
CA ILE A 99 -2.90 16.64 -11.63
C ILE A 99 -2.09 15.64 -12.47
N ALA A 100 -2.39 14.35 -12.32
CA ALA A 100 -1.73 13.29 -13.07
C ALA A 100 -2.61 12.05 -13.24
N GLY A 101 -2.29 11.21 -14.24
CA GLY A 101 -2.89 9.91 -14.46
C GLY A 101 -4.42 9.95 -14.61
N SER A 102 -5.13 9.09 -13.87
CA SER A 102 -6.60 8.98 -13.95
C SER A 102 -7.33 10.29 -13.63
N MET A 103 -6.79 11.11 -12.73
CA MET A 103 -7.38 12.41 -12.39
C MET A 103 -7.32 13.39 -13.57
N ALA A 104 -6.20 13.46 -14.29
CA ALA A 104 -6.07 14.31 -15.47
C ALA A 104 -7.13 13.96 -16.53
N LYS A 105 -7.30 12.66 -16.80
CA LYS A 105 -8.31 12.17 -17.74
C LYS A 105 -9.74 12.45 -17.26
N ARG A 106 -10.04 12.20 -15.99
CA ARG A 106 -11.38 12.36 -15.41
C ARG A 106 -11.86 13.81 -15.38
N LEU A 107 -10.92 14.74 -15.10
CA LEU A 107 -11.24 16.18 -15.00
C LEU A 107 -11.00 16.95 -16.31
N GLY A 108 -10.40 16.35 -17.34
CA GLY A 108 -10.04 17.03 -18.57
C GLY A 108 -8.96 18.11 -18.39
N ILE A 109 -8.12 17.98 -17.36
CA ILE A 109 -7.09 18.96 -17.02
C ILE A 109 -5.73 18.41 -17.45
N LYS A 110 -4.88 19.28 -17.99
CA LYS A 110 -3.53 18.91 -18.46
C LYS A 110 -2.71 18.27 -17.34
N GLU A 111 -2.09 17.13 -17.62
CA GLU A 111 -1.17 16.46 -16.73
C GLU A 111 0.01 17.37 -16.36
N GLY A 112 0.44 17.34 -15.09
CA GLY A 112 1.49 18.22 -14.56
C GLY A 112 0.95 19.55 -14.03
N THR A 113 -0.35 19.86 -14.18
CA THR A 113 -0.93 21.09 -13.59
C THR A 113 -0.82 21.07 -12.08
N LYS A 114 -0.24 22.15 -11.52
CA LYS A 114 -0.17 22.37 -10.08
C LYS A 114 -1.56 22.69 -9.51
N ILE A 115 -1.81 22.26 -8.31
CA ILE A 115 -3.05 22.50 -7.57
C ILE A 115 -2.78 23.31 -6.31
N ASN A 116 -3.77 24.10 -5.89
CA ASN A 116 -3.60 25.03 -4.76
C ASN A 116 -3.64 24.33 -3.38
N ASN A 117 -4.19 23.14 -3.31
CA ASN A 117 -4.31 22.34 -2.09
C ASN A 117 -3.99 20.88 -2.36
N THR A 118 -3.67 20.14 -1.32
CA THR A 118 -3.53 18.69 -1.40
C THR A 118 -4.90 18.04 -1.61
N ILE A 119 -4.99 17.17 -2.59
CA ILE A 119 -6.20 16.37 -2.84
C ILE A 119 -6.03 14.99 -2.20
N PHE A 120 -7.05 14.57 -1.45
CA PHE A 120 -7.21 13.20 -0.97
C PHE A 120 -8.33 12.55 -1.76
N GLU A 121 -8.07 11.35 -2.25
CA GLU A 121 -9.06 10.51 -2.92
C GLU A 121 -9.06 9.14 -2.26
N ILE A 122 -10.20 8.47 -2.24
CA ILE A 122 -10.32 7.07 -1.85
C ILE A 122 -11.01 6.27 -2.95
N CYS A 123 -10.48 5.07 -3.21
CA CYS A 123 -11.13 4.09 -4.08
C CYS A 123 -11.54 2.87 -3.25
N TYR A 124 -12.68 2.30 -3.55
CA TYR A 124 -13.06 0.99 -3.03
C TYR A 124 -12.20 -0.08 -3.68
N LYS A 125 -11.38 -0.77 -2.87
CA LYS A 125 -10.45 -1.77 -3.39
C LYS A 125 -11.19 -3.05 -3.73
N ASN A 126 -11.59 -3.14 -4.98
CA ASN A 126 -12.26 -4.29 -5.55
C ASN A 126 -11.89 -4.45 -7.02
N ASP A 127 -11.04 -5.44 -7.32
CA ASP A 127 -10.52 -5.68 -8.69
C ASP A 127 -11.65 -5.98 -9.69
N GLU A 128 -12.76 -6.60 -9.26
CA GLU A 128 -13.90 -6.91 -10.12
C GLU A 128 -14.60 -5.64 -10.63
N TYR A 129 -14.66 -4.60 -9.79
CA TYR A 129 -15.30 -3.33 -10.14
C TYR A 129 -14.30 -2.27 -10.61
N GLY A 130 -13.03 -2.65 -10.80
CA GLY A 130 -11.99 -1.74 -11.30
C GLY A 130 -11.60 -0.64 -10.31
N ASP A 131 -11.66 -0.92 -9.02
CA ASP A 131 -11.30 0.00 -7.92
C ASP A 131 -12.00 1.37 -8.05
N PRO A 132 -13.34 1.44 -8.00
CA PRO A 132 -14.09 2.67 -8.26
C PRO A 132 -13.76 3.76 -7.25
N LEU A 133 -13.66 5.01 -7.73
CA LEU A 133 -13.54 6.18 -6.88
C LEU A 133 -14.82 6.35 -6.05
N ILE A 134 -14.65 6.50 -4.75
CA ILE A 134 -15.74 6.74 -3.79
C ILE A 134 -15.41 7.95 -2.93
N ASN A 135 -16.36 8.38 -2.10
CA ASN A 135 -16.15 9.40 -1.08
C ASN A 135 -16.42 8.82 0.32
N ASP A 136 -16.21 9.64 1.34
CA ASP A 136 -16.36 9.28 2.76
C ASP A 136 -17.77 8.77 3.06
N HIS A 137 -18.80 9.40 2.49
CA HIS A 137 -20.18 8.98 2.69
C HIS A 137 -20.45 7.57 2.13
N HIS A 138 -19.87 7.24 0.97
CA HIS A 138 -19.96 5.89 0.43
C HIS A 138 -19.26 4.88 1.36
N ALA A 139 -18.04 5.20 1.84
CA ALA A 139 -17.30 4.31 2.72
C ALA A 139 -18.04 4.03 4.02
N VAL A 140 -18.69 5.04 4.60
CA VAL A 140 -19.47 4.90 5.83
C VAL A 140 -20.79 4.14 5.55
N ALA A 141 -21.52 4.48 4.51
CA ALA A 141 -22.79 3.82 4.15
C ALA A 141 -22.61 2.34 3.83
N LEU A 142 -21.45 1.96 3.27
CA LEU A 142 -21.10 0.56 2.99
C LEU A 142 -20.48 -0.17 4.19
N GLY A 143 -20.35 0.48 5.34
CA GLY A 143 -19.75 -0.13 6.54
C GLY A 143 -18.26 -0.46 6.40
N ILE A 144 -17.55 0.20 5.46
CA ILE A 144 -16.13 0.00 5.22
C ILE A 144 -15.32 0.66 6.33
N ALA A 145 -15.66 1.90 6.68
CA ALA A 145 -15.02 2.68 7.74
C ALA A 145 -16.00 3.69 8.35
N THR A 146 -15.74 4.13 9.57
CA THR A 146 -16.42 5.26 10.20
C THR A 146 -15.76 6.59 9.78
N TYR A 147 -16.45 7.72 9.99
CA TYR A 147 -15.88 9.05 9.74
C TYR A 147 -14.62 9.31 10.58
N ASP A 148 -14.58 8.83 11.83
CA ASP A 148 -13.40 8.99 12.70
C ASP A 148 -12.21 8.17 12.19
N GLU A 149 -12.43 6.96 11.68
CA GLU A 149 -11.41 6.15 11.04
C GLU A 149 -10.88 6.81 9.76
N LEU A 150 -11.76 7.33 8.91
CA LEU A 150 -11.37 8.05 7.69
C LEU A 150 -10.54 9.30 8.02
N LYS A 151 -10.95 10.08 9.01
CA LYS A 151 -10.16 11.22 9.50
C LYS A 151 -8.75 10.80 9.91
N LYS A 152 -8.64 9.73 10.69
CA LYS A 152 -7.34 9.19 11.12
C LYS A 152 -6.51 8.68 9.96
N ILE A 153 -7.13 8.03 8.97
CA ILE A 153 -6.46 7.58 7.74
C ILE A 153 -5.87 8.78 6.99
N TYR A 154 -6.61 9.86 6.80
CA TYR A 154 -6.11 11.07 6.13
C TYR A 154 -4.98 11.75 6.91
N GLU A 155 -5.07 11.84 8.25
CA GLU A 155 -4.01 12.38 9.09
C GLU A 155 -2.69 11.58 8.96
N ILE A 156 -2.78 10.25 9.00
CA ILE A 156 -1.62 9.36 8.82
C ILE A 156 -1.06 9.50 7.41
N THR A 157 -1.92 9.50 6.39
CA THR A 157 -1.52 9.64 4.98
C THR A 157 -0.82 10.97 4.72
N ALA A 158 -1.29 12.07 5.33
CA ALA A 158 -0.63 13.36 5.25
C ALA A 158 0.79 13.33 5.87
N LYS A 159 0.97 12.66 7.01
CA LYS A 159 2.28 12.48 7.64
C LYS A 159 3.23 11.67 6.74
N ILE A 160 2.76 10.56 6.19
CA ILE A 160 3.51 9.72 5.25
C ILE A 160 3.96 10.55 4.04
N LYS A 161 3.04 11.31 3.41
CA LYS A 161 3.34 12.17 2.27
C LYS A 161 4.50 13.15 2.55
N ILE A 162 4.52 13.77 3.73
CA ILE A 162 5.57 14.72 4.10
C ILE A 162 6.92 13.99 4.13
N ARG A 163 6.98 12.79 4.69
CA ARG A 163 8.23 12.00 4.78
C ARG A 163 8.74 11.57 3.41
N PHE A 164 7.86 11.11 2.53
CA PHE A 164 8.24 10.75 1.15
C PHE A 164 8.79 11.95 0.36
N LYS A 165 8.29 13.17 0.59
CA LYS A 165 8.86 14.37 -0.05
C LYS A 165 10.33 14.58 0.32
N TYR A 166 10.69 14.37 1.57
CA TYR A 166 12.10 14.48 2.00
C TYR A 166 12.95 13.31 1.49
N LEU A 167 12.43 12.10 1.48
CA LEU A 167 13.14 10.93 0.96
C LEU A 167 13.55 11.13 -0.51
N LEU A 168 12.63 11.59 -1.35
CA LEU A 168 12.91 11.87 -2.77
C LEU A 168 13.96 12.97 -2.97
N LEU A 169 14.04 13.95 -2.07
CA LEU A 169 15.08 14.99 -2.14
C LEU A 169 16.49 14.44 -1.84
N PHE A 170 16.63 13.41 -1.02
CA PHE A 170 17.91 12.78 -0.74
C PHE A 170 18.43 11.89 -1.89
N PHE A 171 17.54 11.40 -2.74
CA PHE A 171 17.94 10.57 -3.90
C PHE A 171 18.16 11.37 -5.20
N VAL A 172 17.89 12.67 -5.21
CA VAL A 172 18.03 13.56 -6.38
C VAL A 172 19.26 14.49 -6.25
N LEU A 173 19.95 14.47 -5.10
CA LEU A 173 21.23 15.15 -4.89
C LEU A 173 22.38 14.16 -4.97
#